data_dc2ade0d59c2923a5b9d5c73b071f2b0
#
_entry.id   dc2ade0d59c2923a5b9d5c73b071f2b0
#
_cell.length_a   1.000
_cell.length_b   1.000
_cell.length_c   1.000
_cell.angle_alpha   90.00
_cell.angle_beta   90.00
_cell.angle_gamma   90.00
#
_symmetry.space_group_name_H-M   'P 1'
#
loop_
_entity.id
_entity.type
_entity.pdbx_description
1 polymer ?
#
loop_
_entity_poly.entity_id
_entity_poly.type
_entity_poly.pdbx_seq_one_letter_code
_entity_poly.pdbx_strand_id
1 'polypeptide(L)'
;MLWMAVLVLCLSMTAGSAQTATLKLEAQLLWGTNDGTSPNPKHKPVGPEIRKKLKELPLKWTNYFEENRKSFDVAEGGANKVSLSDRCEVEVRNLGGNKIEVTHFGKGEKVVKQTQTLPKGELLVLGGNAPNSTAWLVVLKHAE
;
A
#
# COMPACT_ATOMS: atom_id res chain seq x y z
N MET A 1 -7.05 -28.40 -67.84
CA MET A 1 -6.11 -28.32 -66.69
C MET A 1 -6.66 -27.31 -65.75
N LEU A 2 -7.22 -27.78 -64.65
CA LEU A 2 -7.71 -26.92 -63.57
C LEU A 2 -6.55 -26.61 -62.60
N TRP A 3 -6.21 -25.33 -62.45
CA TRP A 3 -5.32 -24.91 -61.42
C TRP A 3 -6.15 -24.57 -60.17
N MET A 4 -6.10 -25.45 -59.21
CA MET A 4 -6.63 -25.13 -57.87
C MET A 4 -5.60 -24.26 -57.13
N ALA A 5 -5.95 -23.00 -56.95
CA ALA A 5 -5.23 -22.12 -56.04
C ALA A 5 -5.69 -22.45 -54.62
N VAL A 6 -4.80 -23.08 -53.85
CA VAL A 6 -5.02 -23.30 -52.42
C VAL A 6 -4.70 -21.96 -51.71
N LEU A 7 -5.76 -21.29 -51.29
CA LEU A 7 -5.64 -20.08 -50.46
C LEU A 7 -5.35 -20.52 -49.01
N VAL A 8 -4.08 -20.49 -48.60
CA VAL A 8 -3.72 -20.73 -47.22
C VAL A 8 -4.08 -19.45 -46.44
N LEU A 9 -5.18 -19.52 -45.73
CA LEU A 9 -5.59 -18.48 -44.80
C LEU A 9 -4.76 -18.62 -43.53
N CYS A 10 -3.65 -17.85 -43.43
CA CYS A 10 -2.92 -17.72 -42.17
C CYS A 10 -3.78 -16.94 -41.17
N LEU A 11 -4.49 -17.69 -40.31
CA LEU A 11 -5.04 -17.08 -39.10
C LEU A 11 -3.88 -16.68 -38.18
N SER A 12 -3.51 -15.42 -38.22
CA SER A 12 -2.64 -14.85 -37.21
C SER A 12 -3.44 -14.74 -35.90
N MET A 13 -3.31 -15.74 -35.05
CA MET A 13 -3.75 -15.60 -33.67
C MET A 13 -2.83 -14.59 -32.99
N THR A 14 -3.26 -13.34 -32.93
CA THR A 14 -2.67 -12.39 -32.00
C THR A 14 -3.06 -12.86 -30.60
N ALA A 15 -2.16 -13.57 -29.94
CA ALA A 15 -2.27 -13.80 -28.52
C ALA A 15 -2.18 -12.42 -27.84
N GLY A 16 -3.34 -11.87 -27.47
CA GLY A 16 -3.38 -10.70 -26.64
C GLY A 16 -2.71 -11.06 -25.32
N SER A 17 -1.53 -10.49 -25.05
CA SER A 17 -0.93 -10.59 -23.74
C SER A 17 -1.87 -9.90 -22.74
N ALA A 18 -2.50 -10.70 -21.87
CA ALA A 18 -3.25 -10.16 -20.76
C ALA A 18 -2.25 -9.39 -19.88
N GLN A 19 -2.35 -8.05 -19.89
CA GLN A 19 -1.57 -7.23 -18.97
C GLN A 19 -2.10 -7.51 -17.56
N THR A 20 -1.27 -8.17 -16.76
CA THR A 20 -1.51 -8.30 -15.32
C THR A 20 -1.50 -6.89 -14.72
N ALA A 21 -2.60 -6.48 -14.10
CA ALA A 21 -2.67 -5.19 -13.44
C ALA A 21 -1.73 -5.18 -12.23
N THR A 22 -0.77 -4.26 -12.25
CA THR A 22 0.16 -4.07 -11.15
C THR A 22 -0.27 -2.86 -10.34
N LEU A 23 -0.40 -3.03 -9.03
CA LEU A 23 -0.66 -1.94 -8.11
C LEU A 23 0.64 -1.26 -7.71
N LYS A 24 0.66 0.06 -7.81
CA LYS A 24 1.76 0.90 -7.29
C LYS A 24 1.33 1.46 -5.96
N LEU A 25 2.04 1.08 -4.92
CA LEU A 25 1.69 1.44 -3.54
C LEU A 25 2.84 2.19 -2.88
N GLU A 26 2.47 3.06 -1.96
CA GLU A 26 3.39 3.75 -1.07
C GLU A 26 2.97 3.49 0.37
N ALA A 27 3.87 2.97 1.18
CA ALA A 27 3.65 2.76 2.60
C ALA A 27 4.46 3.77 3.41
N GLN A 28 3.81 4.40 4.38
CA GLN A 28 4.43 5.33 5.30
C GLN A 28 4.24 4.85 6.73
N LEU A 29 5.31 4.87 7.51
CA LEU A 29 5.26 4.64 8.95
C LEU A 29 5.19 5.99 9.64
N LEU A 30 4.14 6.21 10.42
CA LEU A 30 3.89 7.46 11.11
C LEU A 30 3.96 7.28 12.62
N TRP A 31 4.42 8.31 13.28
CA TRP A 31 4.38 8.46 14.73
C TRP A 31 3.34 9.51 15.10
N GLY A 32 2.32 9.11 15.86
CA GLY A 32 1.28 10.01 16.38
C GLY A 32 1.57 10.40 17.82
N THR A 33 1.52 11.67 18.11
CA THR A 33 1.80 12.20 19.45
C THR A 33 1.04 13.49 19.69
N ASN A 34 0.84 13.85 20.96
CA ASN A 34 0.32 15.16 21.35
C ASN A 34 1.43 16.18 21.61
N ASP A 35 2.68 15.74 21.55
CA ASP A 35 3.83 16.64 21.66
C ASP A 35 4.03 17.44 20.38
N GLY A 36 4.44 18.68 20.48
CA GLY A 36 4.65 19.57 19.33
C GLY A 36 5.85 19.22 18.47
N THR A 37 6.76 18.39 18.98
CA THR A 37 7.97 17.96 18.29
C THR A 37 8.17 16.47 18.43
N SER A 38 8.76 15.85 17.39
CA SER A 38 9.16 14.45 17.47
C SER A 38 10.46 14.33 18.28
N PRO A 39 10.61 13.26 19.09
CA PRO A 39 11.87 12.99 19.78
C PRO A 39 13.02 12.63 18.83
N ASN A 40 12.72 12.28 17.60
CA ASN A 40 13.72 11.93 16.60
C ASN A 40 13.82 13.05 15.55
N PRO A 41 14.99 13.70 15.41
CA PRO A 41 15.18 14.79 14.43
C PRO A 41 15.10 14.34 12.98
N LYS A 42 15.16 13.02 12.71
CA LYS A 42 14.98 12.47 11.37
C LYS A 42 13.52 12.36 10.96
N HIS A 43 12.61 12.45 11.92
CA HIS A 43 11.18 12.43 11.61
C HIS A 43 10.75 13.73 10.96
N LYS A 44 9.90 13.63 9.94
CA LYS A 44 9.38 14.79 9.21
C LYS A 44 7.89 14.94 9.49
N PRO A 45 7.36 16.17 9.59
CA PRO A 45 5.92 16.36 9.64
C PRO A 45 5.24 15.74 8.42
N VAL A 46 4.07 15.15 8.60
CA VAL A 46 3.29 14.59 7.49
C VAL A 46 2.81 15.69 6.56
N GLY A 47 2.66 15.36 5.28
CA GLY A 47 2.11 16.26 4.28
C GLY A 47 0.64 16.61 4.51
N PRO A 48 0.13 17.66 3.84
CA PRO A 48 -1.22 18.15 4.07
C PRO A 48 -2.31 17.14 3.70
N GLU A 49 -2.10 16.33 2.68
CA GLU A 49 -3.07 15.29 2.25
C GLU A 49 -3.28 14.25 3.34
N ILE A 50 -2.20 13.73 3.89
CA ILE A 50 -2.25 12.73 4.97
C ILE A 50 -2.82 13.34 6.23
N ARG A 51 -2.40 14.55 6.58
CA ARG A 51 -2.90 15.29 7.73
C ARG A 51 -4.43 15.46 7.67
N LYS A 52 -4.96 15.81 6.51
CA LYS A 52 -6.40 15.94 6.29
C LYS A 52 -7.11 14.62 6.51
N LYS A 53 -6.60 13.52 5.97
CA LYS A 53 -7.18 12.18 6.15
C LYS A 53 -7.17 11.75 7.60
N LEU A 54 -6.07 12.00 8.32
CA LEU A 54 -5.95 11.64 9.73
C LEU A 54 -6.93 12.43 10.62
N LYS A 55 -7.23 13.67 10.28
CA LYS A 55 -8.23 14.48 10.99
C LYS A 55 -9.65 13.95 10.88
N GLU A 56 -9.96 13.24 9.79
CA GLU A 56 -11.28 12.64 9.58
C GLU A 56 -11.48 11.36 10.40
N LEU A 57 -10.39 10.81 10.96
CA LEU A 57 -10.42 9.58 11.75
C LEU A 57 -10.54 9.89 13.25
N PRO A 58 -11.14 8.98 14.04
CA PRO A 58 -11.30 9.18 15.48
C PRO A 58 -9.99 8.92 16.25
N LEU A 59 -8.92 9.61 15.87
CA LEU A 59 -7.60 9.48 16.47
C LEU A 59 -7.41 10.52 17.57
N LYS A 60 -6.63 10.16 18.59
CA LYS A 60 -6.43 10.97 19.79
C LYS A 60 -5.26 11.95 19.70
N TRP A 61 -4.43 11.80 18.66
CA TRP A 61 -3.18 12.59 18.56
C TRP A 61 -3.41 13.83 17.69
N THR A 62 -2.64 14.89 18.02
CA THR A 62 -2.72 16.16 17.31
C THR A 62 -1.60 16.33 16.29
N ASN A 63 -0.49 15.65 16.47
CA ASN A 63 0.67 15.75 15.59
C ASN A 63 1.10 14.39 15.07
N TYR A 64 1.49 14.35 13.79
CA TYR A 64 1.96 13.16 13.12
C TYR A 64 3.26 13.42 12.40
N PHE A 65 4.20 12.52 12.55
CA PHE A 65 5.51 12.61 11.92
C PHE A 65 5.79 11.35 11.11
N GLU A 66 6.39 11.51 9.93
CA GLU A 66 6.83 10.41 9.10
C GLU A 66 8.17 9.89 9.60
N GLU A 67 8.24 8.60 9.91
CA GLU A 67 9.48 7.93 10.27
C GLU A 67 10.15 7.31 9.04
N ASN A 68 9.37 6.67 8.18
CA ASN A 68 9.87 6.02 6.98
C ASN A 68 8.80 5.97 5.90
N ARG A 69 9.26 5.83 4.66
CA ARG A 69 8.41 5.72 3.48
C ARG A 69 9.04 4.76 2.49
N LYS A 70 8.23 3.87 1.92
CA LYS A 70 8.67 2.97 0.85
C LYS A 70 7.61 2.86 -0.24
N SER A 71 8.06 2.90 -1.48
CA SER A 71 7.23 2.63 -2.65
C SER A 71 7.51 1.23 -3.15
N PHE A 72 6.47 0.52 -3.57
CA PHE A 72 6.58 -0.85 -4.05
C PHE A 72 5.42 -1.21 -4.97
N ASP A 73 5.64 -2.21 -5.79
CA ASP A 73 4.65 -2.72 -6.73
C ASP A 73 4.17 -4.10 -6.31
N VAL A 74 2.88 -4.39 -6.55
CA VAL A 74 2.31 -5.70 -6.30
C VAL A 74 1.56 -6.16 -7.53
N ALA A 75 2.05 -7.19 -8.19
CA ALA A 75 1.39 -7.77 -9.35
C ALA A 75 0.09 -8.46 -8.94
N GLU A 76 -0.91 -8.46 -9.83
CA GLU A 76 -2.17 -9.16 -9.60
C GLU A 76 -1.92 -10.65 -9.31
N GLY A 77 -2.54 -11.14 -8.25
CA GLY A 77 -2.32 -12.50 -7.76
C GLY A 77 -1.03 -12.68 -6.95
N GLY A 78 -0.18 -11.65 -6.90
CA GLY A 78 1.07 -11.66 -6.14
C GLY A 78 0.95 -10.99 -4.78
N ALA A 79 2.04 -11.05 -4.03
CA ALA A 79 2.19 -10.39 -2.74
C ALA A 79 3.59 -9.79 -2.61
N ASN A 80 3.69 -8.71 -1.84
CA ASN A 80 4.97 -8.09 -1.53
C ASN A 80 4.98 -7.66 -0.07
N LYS A 81 6.09 -7.92 0.60
CA LYS A 81 6.29 -7.58 2.00
C LYS A 81 7.39 -6.53 2.12
N VAL A 82 7.10 -5.44 2.79
CA VAL A 82 8.05 -4.35 2.98
C VAL A 82 8.28 -4.10 4.47
N SER A 83 9.51 -3.86 4.84
CA SER A 83 9.90 -3.49 6.20
C SER A 83 9.99 -1.96 6.29
N LEU A 84 9.24 -1.38 7.20
CA LEU A 84 9.23 0.06 7.46
C LEU A 84 10.12 0.43 8.65
N SER A 85 10.32 -0.51 9.56
CA SER A 85 11.26 -0.41 10.67
C SER A 85 11.61 -1.81 11.20
N ASP A 86 12.48 -1.90 12.18
CA ASP A 86 12.83 -3.15 12.85
C ASP A 86 11.62 -3.86 13.47
N ARG A 87 10.55 -3.11 13.71
CA ARG A 87 9.36 -3.58 14.42
C ARG A 87 8.07 -3.49 13.61
N CYS A 88 8.17 -3.04 12.36
CA CYS A 88 6.99 -2.83 11.52
C CYS A 88 7.23 -3.32 10.11
N GLU A 89 6.45 -4.31 9.71
CA GLU A 89 6.42 -4.82 8.34
C GLU A 89 4.98 -4.86 7.85
N VAL A 90 4.80 -4.68 6.56
CA VAL A 90 3.50 -4.74 5.90
C VAL A 90 3.59 -5.65 4.69
N GLU A 91 2.69 -6.61 4.61
CA GLU A 91 2.53 -7.45 3.43
C GLU A 91 1.23 -7.09 2.72
N VAL A 92 1.31 -6.87 1.43
CA VAL A 92 0.16 -6.57 0.60
C VAL A 92 0.04 -7.64 -0.49
N ARG A 93 -1.15 -8.24 -0.56
CA ARG A 93 -1.53 -9.15 -1.65
C ARG A 93 -2.52 -8.44 -2.57
N ASN A 94 -2.26 -8.48 -3.86
CA ASN A 94 -3.15 -7.91 -4.88
C ASN A 94 -4.16 -8.96 -5.33
N LEU A 95 -5.42 -8.76 -4.96
CA LEU A 95 -6.52 -9.69 -5.29
C LEU A 95 -7.22 -9.36 -6.61
N GLY A 96 -6.77 -8.32 -7.32
CA GLY A 96 -7.39 -7.84 -8.55
C GLY A 96 -8.50 -6.81 -8.29
N GLY A 97 -8.82 -5.99 -9.29
CA GLY A 97 -9.86 -4.96 -9.19
C GLY A 97 -9.63 -3.92 -8.10
N ASN A 98 -8.38 -3.57 -7.83
CA ASN A 98 -7.98 -2.68 -6.72
C ASN A 98 -8.29 -3.25 -5.32
N LYS A 99 -8.63 -4.52 -5.23
CA LYS A 99 -8.84 -5.20 -3.96
C LYS A 99 -7.53 -5.74 -3.43
N ILE A 100 -7.23 -5.44 -2.18
CA ILE A 100 -5.98 -5.84 -1.52
C ILE A 100 -6.27 -6.54 -0.20
N GLU A 101 -5.38 -7.45 0.16
CA GLU A 101 -5.31 -8.03 1.50
C GLU A 101 -4.03 -7.51 2.15
N VAL A 102 -4.16 -6.80 3.25
CA VAL A 102 -3.05 -6.19 3.96
C VAL A 102 -2.84 -6.90 5.28
N THR A 103 -1.61 -7.31 5.54
CA THR A 103 -1.21 -7.87 6.83
C THR A 103 -0.14 -6.98 7.44
N HIS A 104 -0.41 -6.49 8.63
CA HIS A 104 0.55 -5.71 9.42
C HIS A 104 1.22 -6.62 10.45
N PHE A 105 2.54 -6.62 10.47
CA PHE A 105 3.35 -7.36 11.43
C PHE A 105 4.05 -6.37 12.36
N GLY A 106 3.89 -6.59 13.66
CA GLY A 106 4.64 -5.89 14.69
C GLY A 106 5.59 -6.85 15.40
N LYS A 107 6.88 -6.57 15.40
CA LYS A 107 7.91 -7.44 16.01
C LYS A 107 7.87 -8.89 15.49
N GLY A 108 7.61 -9.07 14.19
CA GLY A 108 7.52 -10.39 13.57
C GLY A 108 6.19 -11.12 13.77
N GLU A 109 5.28 -10.57 14.58
CA GLU A 109 3.97 -11.15 14.84
C GLU A 109 2.88 -10.43 14.04
N LYS A 110 1.89 -11.19 13.56
CA LYS A 110 0.73 -10.62 12.89
C LYS A 110 -0.12 -9.83 13.90
N VAL A 111 -0.30 -8.54 13.62
CA VAL A 111 -1.12 -7.64 14.44
C VAL A 111 -2.52 -7.50 13.86
N VAL A 112 -2.60 -7.21 12.57
CA VAL A 112 -3.86 -6.97 11.86
C VAL A 112 -3.77 -7.57 10.46
N LYS A 113 -4.88 -8.16 10.02
CA LYS A 113 -5.07 -8.59 8.64
C LYS A 113 -6.44 -8.13 8.18
N GLN A 114 -6.50 -7.41 7.07
CA GLN A 114 -7.77 -6.96 6.51
C GLN A 114 -7.76 -6.96 4.99
N THR A 115 -8.94 -7.08 4.42
CA THR A 115 -9.16 -7.05 2.98
C THR A 115 -10.07 -5.87 2.67
N GLN A 116 -9.67 -5.06 1.70
CA GLN A 116 -10.52 -3.97 1.22
C GLN A 116 -10.13 -3.53 -0.19
N THR A 117 -11.01 -2.75 -0.81
CA THR A 117 -10.74 -2.08 -2.07
C THR A 117 -10.02 -0.77 -1.80
N LEU A 118 -8.93 -0.53 -2.53
CA LEU A 118 -8.15 0.71 -2.43
C LEU A 118 -8.00 1.33 -3.82
N PRO A 119 -8.94 2.19 -4.24
CA PRO A 119 -8.86 2.89 -5.53
C PRO A 119 -7.65 3.82 -5.62
N LYS A 120 -7.25 4.17 -6.85
CA LYS A 120 -6.16 5.12 -7.08
C LYS A 120 -6.37 6.42 -6.34
N GLY A 121 -5.32 6.92 -5.71
CA GLY A 121 -5.33 8.16 -4.94
C GLY A 121 -5.90 8.04 -3.54
N GLU A 122 -6.48 6.90 -3.17
CA GLU A 122 -7.01 6.69 -1.83
C GLU A 122 -5.97 6.18 -0.84
N LEU A 123 -6.24 6.44 0.44
CA LEU A 123 -5.39 6.08 1.57
C LEU A 123 -6.09 5.07 2.46
N LEU A 124 -5.31 4.10 2.92
CA LEU A 124 -5.71 3.17 3.98
C LEU A 124 -4.83 3.43 5.19
N VAL A 125 -5.43 3.62 6.35
CA VAL A 125 -4.71 3.81 7.60
C VAL A 125 -4.86 2.58 8.49
N LEU A 126 -3.71 1.99 8.86
CA LEU A 126 -3.63 0.90 9.81
C LEU A 126 -3.07 1.45 11.11
N GLY A 127 -3.75 1.22 12.22
CA GLY A 127 -3.34 1.75 13.51
C GLY A 127 -2.81 0.69 14.45
N GLY A 128 -1.87 1.11 15.29
CA GLY A 128 -1.40 0.34 16.42
C GLY A 128 -1.21 1.26 17.61
N ASN A 129 -1.47 0.77 18.82
CA ASN A 129 -1.23 1.51 20.05
C ASN A 129 0.17 1.23 20.55
N ALA A 130 0.93 2.28 20.81
CA ALA A 130 2.20 2.22 21.49
C ALA A 130 2.04 2.65 22.96
N PRO A 131 2.96 2.26 23.85
CA PRO A 131 3.01 2.80 25.21
C PRO A 131 3.14 4.33 25.22
N ASN A 132 2.78 4.97 26.32
CA ASN A 132 2.95 6.42 26.55
C ASN A 132 2.03 7.33 25.73
N SER A 133 0.82 6.90 25.43
CA SER A 133 -0.17 7.70 24.70
C SER A 133 0.28 8.12 23.30
N THR A 134 1.20 7.39 22.71
CA THR A 134 1.64 7.56 21.32
C THR A 134 1.11 6.43 20.46
N ALA A 135 1.13 6.59 19.15
CA ALA A 135 0.75 5.54 18.23
C ALA A 135 1.68 5.42 17.04
N TRP A 136 1.84 4.21 16.61
CA TRP A 136 2.41 3.89 15.32
C TRP A 136 1.27 3.66 14.34
N LEU A 137 1.32 4.36 13.22
CA LEU A 137 0.34 4.23 12.15
C LEU A 137 1.06 3.88 10.85
N VAL A 138 0.43 3.02 10.07
CA VAL A 138 0.88 2.75 8.70
C VAL A 138 -0.16 3.34 7.77
N VAL A 139 0.26 4.22 6.88
CA VAL A 139 -0.57 4.76 5.81
C VAL A 139 -0.15 4.11 4.51
N LEU A 140 -1.10 3.44 3.88
CA LEU A 140 -0.92 2.80 2.59
C LEU A 140 -1.67 3.61 1.54
N LYS A 141 -0.95 4.11 0.53
CA LYS A 141 -1.52 4.89 -0.56
C LYS A 141 -1.43 4.12 -1.86
N HIS A 142 -2.53 4.08 -2.61
CA HIS A 142 -2.51 3.63 -4.00
C HIS A 142 -2.06 4.82 -4.86
N ALA A 143 -0.83 4.79 -5.33
CA ALA A 143 -0.26 5.85 -6.17
C ALA A 143 -0.99 5.95 -7.51
N GLU A 144 -1.11 7.16 -8.01
CA GLU A 144 -1.69 7.44 -9.32
C GLU A 144 -0.72 7.10 -10.45
#